data_728808e836edcfa6bdf0dd087157ef26
#
_entry.id   728808e836edcfa6bdf0dd087157ef26
#
_cell.length_a   1.000
_cell.length_b   1.000
_cell.length_c   1.000
_cell.angle_alpha   90.00
_cell.angle_beta   90.00
_cell.angle_gamma   90.00
#
_symmetry.space_group_name_H-M   'P 1'
#
loop_
_entity.id
_entity.type
_entity.pdbx_description
1 polymer ?
#
loop_
_entity_poly.entity_id
_entity_poly.type
_entity_poly.pdbx_seq_one_letter_code
_entity_poly.pdbx_strand_id
1 'polypeptide(L)'
;MTRLSRRQFIRCTGGAVAAAACRPWHSLIAHARLQPPTIEVLHPRDRVPLSFIIDDSTCLVNMGHFCMPQFAEAWPEREIYRRPWKTWPREIPDGFVREFGEWCAEQGVKGKYSVVPNPACVGWLDRGLPGWSSDELKQSLQLVRGLMVPNWDIHPEMITHTRVIDIKTGRPLEVANDATMENSFPQHDISVDELANYVAYALRILKNCELPCEGITTPGGFGTRVKDKLPIAVHQAVREVFGSELPHYFKYVASGEESTEPKLEFVAKTNDVSQLTMNIPAATGDWFGGWDGDERPQPELYASDDASRGRMVELIERRQPAVMLCHWPGLYSHGTRQGFLDFKRVVTALHGRFSKQTLWMKLSEIGRYWAARELTRLSAAENGVVSIDAPISCADFTVRIHSRCTKAPSLHAGPTTTSLHQVNSPEQLTANTYWADEGQLVACFDLPQGLSQLRC
;
A
#
# COMPACT_ATOMS: atom_id res chain seq x y z
N MET A 1 -18.99 33.45 30.57
CA MET A 1 -20.14 34.27 30.15
C MET A 1 -20.25 34.07 28.63
N THR A 2 -21.25 33.65 27.94
CA THR A 2 -22.60 33.18 28.24
C THR A 2 -23.01 32.30 27.04
N ARG A 3 -23.59 31.16 27.31
CA ARG A 3 -24.28 30.27 26.37
C ARG A 3 -25.53 30.96 25.78
N LEU A 4 -25.96 30.57 24.55
CA LEU A 4 -27.37 30.41 24.13
C LEU A 4 -27.37 29.60 22.82
N SER A 5 -27.94 28.62 22.71
CA SER A 5 -28.97 27.59 22.69
C SER A 5 -30.29 28.02 22.05
N ARG A 6 -30.74 27.18 21.08
CA ARG A 6 -32.10 26.65 20.81
C ARG A 6 -33.02 27.28 19.77
N ARG A 7 -33.46 26.38 18.91
CA ARG A 7 -34.84 26.03 18.46
C ARG A 7 -35.95 27.09 18.73
N GLN A 8 -36.69 27.44 17.67
CA GLN A 8 -38.12 27.73 17.82
C GLN A 8 -38.94 27.12 16.68
N PHE A 9 -39.95 26.36 17.08
CA PHE A 9 -41.10 25.86 16.37
C PHE A 9 -42.12 27.01 16.13
N ILE A 10 -42.75 27.06 14.96
CA ILE A 10 -44.04 27.74 14.80
C ILE A 10 -44.98 26.78 14.11
N ARG A 11 -46.04 26.43 14.84
CA ARG A 11 -47.29 25.86 14.31
C ARG A 11 -48.20 27.01 13.86
N CYS A 12 -48.88 26.86 12.73
CA CYS A 12 -50.13 27.54 12.46
C CYS A 12 -51.16 26.55 11.97
N THR A 13 -52.21 26.45 12.76
CA THR A 13 -53.49 25.77 12.48
C THR A 13 -54.44 26.72 11.81
N GLY A 14 -55.31 26.22 10.97
CA GLY A 14 -56.57 26.90 10.61
C GLY A 14 -57.21 26.55 9.27
N GLY A 15 -58.29 25.81 9.30
CA GLY A 15 -59.51 26.13 8.64
C GLY A 15 -59.93 25.35 7.41
N ALA A 16 -60.86 24.43 7.58
CA ALA A 16 -61.57 23.70 6.55
C ALA A 16 -62.57 24.53 5.79
N VAL A 17 -62.72 24.35 4.47
CA VAL A 17 -63.99 24.45 3.74
C VAL A 17 -64.02 23.38 2.65
N ALA A 18 -65.06 22.54 2.71
CA ALA A 18 -65.38 21.53 1.72
C ALA A 18 -66.04 22.11 0.49
N ALA A 19 -65.63 21.77 -0.72
CA ALA A 19 -66.44 21.90 -1.96
C ALA A 19 -66.22 20.61 -2.78
N ALA A 20 -67.21 19.78 -2.85
CA ALA A 20 -67.29 18.62 -3.72
C ALA A 20 -67.43 19.08 -5.17
N ALA A 21 -66.47 18.64 -6.01
CA ALA A 21 -66.63 18.72 -7.47
C ALA A 21 -66.16 17.35 -8.05
N CYS A 22 -67.11 16.62 -8.63
CA CYS A 22 -66.84 15.42 -9.43
C CYS A 22 -65.90 15.75 -10.59
N ARG A 23 -64.75 15.04 -10.63
CA ARG A 23 -63.89 15.01 -11.81
C ARG A 23 -63.70 13.56 -12.27
N PRO A 24 -63.59 13.34 -13.58
CA PRO A 24 -63.56 12.01 -14.16
C PRO A 24 -62.22 11.32 -13.83
N TRP A 25 -62.26 10.02 -13.64
CA TRP A 25 -61.11 9.15 -13.48
C TRP A 25 -60.27 9.18 -14.76
N HIS A 26 -59.25 10.03 -14.80
CA HIS A 26 -58.09 9.80 -15.65
C HIS A 26 -57.14 8.89 -14.88
N SER A 27 -56.95 7.69 -15.39
CA SER A 27 -55.91 6.78 -14.95
C SER A 27 -54.53 7.47 -15.05
N LEU A 28 -54.06 7.99 -13.93
CA LEU A 28 -52.66 8.36 -13.77
C LEU A 28 -51.87 7.03 -13.72
N ILE A 29 -51.43 6.55 -14.89
CA ILE A 29 -50.30 5.69 -14.97
C ILE A 29 -49.12 6.49 -14.44
N ALA A 30 -48.84 6.37 -13.16
CA ALA A 30 -47.60 6.84 -12.58
C ALA A 30 -46.46 6.05 -13.28
N HIS A 31 -45.87 6.68 -14.28
CA HIS A 31 -44.59 6.25 -14.77
C HIS A 31 -43.64 6.40 -13.56
N ALA A 32 -43.37 5.33 -12.84
CA ALA A 32 -42.27 5.27 -11.91
C ALA A 32 -41.06 5.70 -12.71
N ARG A 33 -40.57 6.93 -12.49
CA ARG A 33 -39.26 7.34 -12.99
C ARG A 33 -38.27 6.37 -12.35
N LEU A 34 -37.77 5.45 -13.15
CA LEU A 34 -36.66 4.63 -12.78
C LEU A 34 -35.54 5.60 -12.38
N GLN A 35 -35.14 5.55 -11.13
CA GLN A 35 -33.95 6.28 -10.70
C GLN A 35 -32.77 5.76 -11.52
N PRO A 36 -31.84 6.62 -11.98
CA PRO A 36 -30.67 6.15 -12.68
C PRO A 36 -29.95 5.12 -11.81
N PRO A 37 -29.42 4.03 -12.41
CA PRO A 37 -28.74 2.99 -11.66
C PRO A 37 -27.60 3.61 -10.85
N THR A 38 -27.53 3.25 -9.57
CA THR A 38 -26.43 3.68 -8.70
C THR A 38 -25.24 2.77 -8.96
N ILE A 39 -24.07 3.36 -9.17
CA ILE A 39 -22.81 2.62 -9.41
C ILE A 39 -21.88 2.87 -8.23
N GLU A 40 -21.30 1.80 -7.71
CA GLU A 40 -20.31 1.83 -6.64
C GLU A 40 -19.05 1.11 -7.11
N VAL A 41 -17.87 1.71 -6.88
CA VAL A 41 -16.59 1.00 -7.06
C VAL A 41 -16.27 0.28 -5.77
N LEU A 42 -16.14 -1.04 -5.86
CA LEU A 42 -15.80 -1.92 -4.74
C LEU A 42 -14.28 -2.05 -4.57
N HIS A 43 -13.83 -2.86 -3.61
CA HIS A 43 -12.46 -3.33 -3.55
C HIS A 43 -12.17 -4.31 -4.72
N PRO A 44 -10.89 -4.56 -5.05
CA PRO A 44 -10.54 -5.48 -6.14
C PRO A 44 -11.18 -6.86 -5.87
N ARG A 45 -11.91 -7.39 -6.86
CA ARG A 45 -12.68 -8.66 -6.75
C ARG A 45 -13.66 -8.70 -5.56
N ASP A 46 -14.12 -7.54 -5.07
CA ASP A 46 -14.89 -7.36 -3.82
C ASP A 46 -14.19 -7.91 -2.57
N ARG A 47 -12.85 -7.95 -2.54
CA ARG A 47 -12.03 -8.46 -1.44
C ARG A 47 -11.18 -7.38 -0.81
N VAL A 48 -10.97 -7.47 0.49
CA VAL A 48 -10.10 -6.55 1.22
C VAL A 48 -8.64 -6.81 0.84
N PRO A 49 -7.89 -5.79 0.38
CA PRO A 49 -6.47 -5.93 0.10
C PRO A 49 -5.67 -6.20 1.37
N LEU A 50 -4.85 -7.25 1.32
CA LEU A 50 -3.79 -7.51 2.28
C LEU A 50 -2.44 -7.19 1.65
N SER A 51 -1.50 -6.70 2.44
CA SER A 51 -0.12 -6.52 2.04
C SER A 51 0.82 -6.67 3.22
N PHE A 52 2.10 -6.86 2.95
CA PHE A 52 3.10 -6.97 3.99
C PHE A 52 4.29 -6.06 3.68
N ILE A 53 4.56 -5.10 4.55
CA ILE A 53 5.71 -4.21 4.47
C ILE A 53 6.84 -4.81 5.30
N ILE A 54 8.00 -5.01 4.68
CA ILE A 54 9.22 -5.44 5.35
C ILE A 54 10.25 -4.34 5.21
N ASP A 55 10.59 -3.71 6.32
CA ASP A 55 11.62 -2.69 6.43
C ASP A 55 12.96 -3.29 6.89
N ASP A 56 14.04 -2.53 6.82
CA ASP A 56 15.41 -2.91 7.21
C ASP A 56 15.95 -4.17 6.51
N SER A 57 15.34 -4.57 5.40
CA SER A 57 15.87 -5.67 4.60
C SER A 57 16.97 -5.19 3.64
N THR A 58 17.86 -6.11 3.30
CA THR A 58 18.96 -5.88 2.37
C THR A 58 19.55 -7.22 1.95
N CYS A 59 20.60 -7.20 1.13
CA CYS A 59 21.39 -8.38 0.82
C CYS A 59 22.43 -8.62 1.93
N LEU A 60 22.43 -9.80 2.55
CA LEU A 60 23.41 -10.30 3.50
C LEU A 60 23.52 -9.54 4.83
N VAL A 61 23.52 -8.21 4.82
CA VAL A 61 23.78 -7.38 6.00
C VAL A 61 22.61 -7.43 6.98
N ASN A 62 22.89 -7.77 8.25
CA ASN A 62 21.91 -7.65 9.33
C ASN A 62 21.88 -6.20 9.83
N MET A 63 20.84 -5.46 9.46
CA MET A 63 20.67 -4.06 9.84
C MET A 63 20.64 -3.87 11.36
N GLY A 64 19.98 -4.75 12.12
CA GLY A 64 19.96 -4.67 13.59
C GLY A 64 21.36 -4.64 14.20
N HIS A 65 22.29 -5.50 13.71
CA HIS A 65 23.67 -5.52 14.18
C HIS A 65 24.43 -4.22 13.89
N PHE A 66 24.30 -3.68 12.66
CA PHE A 66 25.12 -2.55 12.22
C PHE A 66 24.51 -1.18 12.54
N CYS A 67 23.18 -1.07 12.65
CA CYS A 67 22.52 0.16 13.02
C CYS A 67 22.67 0.49 14.51
N MET A 68 22.64 -0.53 15.39
CA MET A 68 22.65 -0.35 16.84
C MET A 68 23.79 0.55 17.34
N PRO A 69 25.08 0.30 17.00
CA PRO A 69 26.18 1.17 17.47
C PRO A 69 26.07 2.59 16.95
N GLN A 70 25.58 2.80 15.74
CA GLN A 70 25.45 4.14 15.15
C GLN A 70 24.29 4.91 15.79
N PHE A 71 23.20 4.25 16.12
CA PHE A 71 22.10 4.85 16.86
C PHE A 71 22.48 5.16 18.30
N ALA A 72 23.28 4.28 18.96
CA ALA A 72 23.82 4.55 20.29
C ALA A 72 24.77 5.76 20.30
N GLU A 73 25.53 6.00 19.25
CA GLU A 73 26.38 7.17 19.09
C GLU A 73 25.54 8.45 18.86
N ALA A 74 24.51 8.37 18.01
CA ALA A 74 23.67 9.51 17.65
C ALA A 74 22.71 9.92 18.79
N TRP A 75 22.21 8.96 19.56
CA TRP A 75 21.24 9.14 20.65
C TRP A 75 21.66 8.41 21.92
N PRO A 76 22.78 8.84 22.58
CA PRO A 76 23.36 8.14 23.71
C PRO A 76 22.46 8.10 24.96
N GLU A 77 21.44 8.96 25.02
CA GLU A 77 20.45 9.00 26.10
C GLU A 77 19.38 7.90 25.99
N ARG A 78 19.21 7.27 24.80
CA ARG A 78 18.17 6.29 24.58
C ARG A 78 18.64 4.88 24.96
N GLU A 79 18.07 4.31 26.01
CA GLU A 79 18.44 2.97 26.49
C GLU A 79 18.21 1.87 25.45
N ILE A 80 17.22 2.02 24.61
CA ILE A 80 16.92 1.05 23.54
C ILE A 80 18.11 0.81 22.58
N TYR A 81 19.01 1.78 22.45
CA TYR A 81 20.20 1.66 21.61
C TYR A 81 21.44 1.10 22.35
N ARG A 82 21.27 0.62 23.62
CA ARG A 82 22.34 -0.01 24.42
C ARG A 82 22.25 -1.53 24.49
N ARG A 83 21.52 -2.14 23.57
CA ARG A 83 21.35 -3.59 23.49
C ARG A 83 22.67 -4.28 23.13
N PRO A 84 22.84 -5.60 23.44
CA PRO A 84 24.11 -6.33 23.28
C PRO A 84 24.36 -6.73 21.82
N TRP A 85 24.33 -5.79 20.90
CA TRP A 85 24.41 -6.00 19.46
C TRP A 85 25.64 -6.82 19.01
N LYS A 86 26.73 -6.80 19.76
CA LYS A 86 27.97 -7.55 19.45
C LYS A 86 27.75 -9.07 19.43
N THR A 87 26.74 -9.56 20.10
CA THR A 87 26.37 -10.98 20.12
C THR A 87 25.43 -11.38 18.99
N TRP A 88 24.89 -10.42 18.26
CA TRP A 88 23.97 -10.67 17.18
C TRP A 88 24.68 -11.06 15.89
N PRO A 89 24.08 -11.91 15.04
CA PRO A 89 24.64 -12.23 13.74
C PRO A 89 24.89 -10.97 12.91
N ARG A 90 26.02 -10.92 12.21
CA ARG A 90 26.33 -9.82 11.27
C ARG A 90 25.57 -9.97 9.95
N GLU A 91 25.07 -11.17 9.70
CA GLU A 91 24.44 -11.56 8.44
C GLU A 91 23.04 -12.13 8.67
N ILE A 92 22.14 -11.79 7.77
CA ILE A 92 20.89 -12.53 7.53
C ILE A 92 21.12 -13.33 6.25
N PRO A 93 21.30 -14.66 6.33
CA PRO A 93 21.80 -15.45 5.21
C PRO A 93 20.74 -15.65 4.11
N ASP A 94 21.20 -15.79 2.88
CA ASP A 94 20.35 -16.07 1.71
C ASP A 94 19.48 -17.33 1.87
N GLY A 95 19.94 -18.29 2.70
CA GLY A 95 19.11 -19.46 3.06
C GLY A 95 17.81 -19.08 3.76
N PHE A 96 17.83 -18.03 4.61
CA PHE A 96 16.63 -17.52 5.26
C PHE A 96 15.76 -16.71 4.27
N VAL A 97 16.38 -15.90 3.41
CA VAL A 97 15.65 -15.16 2.35
C VAL A 97 14.90 -16.14 1.45
N ARG A 98 15.54 -17.25 1.08
CA ARG A 98 14.95 -18.30 0.25
C ARG A 98 13.76 -18.96 0.97
N GLU A 99 13.96 -19.42 2.21
CA GLU A 99 12.90 -20.07 2.99
C GLU A 99 11.66 -19.15 3.13
N PHE A 100 11.90 -17.87 3.43
CA PHE A 100 10.84 -16.89 3.55
C PHE A 100 10.12 -16.65 2.21
N GLY A 101 10.87 -16.37 1.14
CA GLY A 101 10.32 -16.03 -0.16
C GLY A 101 9.55 -17.20 -0.80
N GLU A 102 10.07 -18.43 -0.70
CA GLU A 102 9.40 -19.63 -1.20
C GLU A 102 8.08 -19.87 -0.44
N TRP A 103 8.11 -19.82 0.89
CA TRP A 103 6.90 -19.97 1.69
C TRP A 103 5.85 -18.89 1.38
N CYS A 104 6.27 -17.62 1.26
CA CYS A 104 5.35 -16.55 0.88
C CYS A 104 4.74 -16.76 -0.51
N ALA A 105 5.53 -17.22 -1.48
CA ALA A 105 5.05 -17.52 -2.81
C ALA A 105 4.01 -18.66 -2.81
N GLU A 106 4.25 -19.72 -2.03
CA GLU A 106 3.31 -20.84 -1.85
C GLU A 106 1.99 -20.38 -1.20
N GLN A 107 2.04 -19.46 -0.25
CA GLN A 107 0.85 -18.92 0.41
C GLN A 107 0.20 -17.75 -0.36
N GLY A 108 0.77 -17.33 -1.48
CA GLY A 108 0.30 -16.19 -2.28
C GLY A 108 0.47 -14.84 -1.60
N VAL A 109 1.34 -14.74 -0.57
CA VAL A 109 1.64 -13.49 0.14
C VAL A 109 2.39 -12.54 -0.77
N LYS A 110 1.95 -11.28 -0.79
CA LYS A 110 2.57 -10.19 -1.54
C LYS A 110 2.80 -8.98 -0.64
N GLY A 111 3.70 -8.10 -1.06
CA GLY A 111 3.95 -6.87 -0.31
C GLY A 111 5.08 -6.02 -0.87
N LYS A 112 5.81 -5.39 0.06
CA LYS A 112 6.98 -4.57 -0.21
C LYS A 112 8.17 -5.09 0.60
N TYR A 113 9.32 -5.22 -0.05
CA TYR A 113 10.59 -5.64 0.52
C TYR A 113 11.61 -4.51 0.33
N SER A 114 12.11 -3.94 1.43
CA SER A 114 13.16 -2.94 1.35
C SER A 114 14.48 -3.53 0.85
N VAL A 115 15.26 -2.73 0.17
CA VAL A 115 16.67 -3.04 -0.12
C VAL A 115 17.48 -1.78 0.14
N VAL A 116 18.15 -1.71 1.29
CA VAL A 116 18.97 -0.55 1.66
C VAL A 116 20.23 -0.51 0.79
N PRO A 117 20.47 0.56 0.00
CA PRO A 117 21.56 0.60 -1.00
C PRO A 117 22.97 0.58 -0.44
N ASN A 118 23.17 1.14 0.76
CA ASN A 118 24.43 1.15 1.51
C ASN A 118 24.13 0.83 2.98
N PRO A 119 23.77 -0.42 3.28
CA PRO A 119 23.20 -0.80 4.57
C PRO A 119 24.10 -0.41 5.74
N ALA A 120 23.60 0.47 6.59
CA ALA A 120 24.31 1.00 7.76
C ALA A 120 25.75 1.44 7.47
N CYS A 121 26.00 2.01 6.29
CA CYS A 121 27.34 2.41 5.82
C CYS A 121 28.37 1.28 5.75
N VAL A 122 27.96 0.01 5.71
CA VAL A 122 28.87 -1.14 5.60
C VAL A 122 29.53 -1.20 4.23
N GLY A 123 28.79 -0.90 3.17
CA GLY A 123 29.26 -0.92 1.79
C GLY A 123 28.12 -0.74 0.80
N TRP A 124 28.44 -0.63 -0.47
CA TRP A 124 27.49 -0.31 -1.53
C TRP A 124 27.08 -1.57 -2.29
N LEU A 125 25.80 -1.81 -2.45
CA LEU A 125 25.30 -2.99 -3.18
C LEU A 125 25.75 -3.05 -4.64
N ASP A 126 25.96 -1.89 -5.28
CA ASP A 126 26.44 -1.80 -6.66
C ASP A 126 27.96 -1.78 -6.80
N ARG A 127 28.74 -1.75 -5.68
CA ARG A 127 30.20 -1.62 -5.70
C ARG A 127 30.91 -2.68 -4.87
N GLY A 128 30.26 -3.23 -3.85
CA GLY A 128 30.76 -4.27 -2.98
C GLY A 128 30.49 -4.04 -1.50
N LEU A 129 30.39 -5.13 -0.76
CA LEU A 129 30.19 -5.16 0.69
C LEU A 129 31.47 -5.66 1.36
N PRO A 130 32.22 -4.83 2.08
CA PRO A 130 33.36 -5.27 2.87
C PRO A 130 32.98 -6.38 3.88
N GLY A 131 33.66 -7.52 3.79
CA GLY A 131 33.38 -8.70 4.62
C GLY A 131 32.59 -9.81 3.91
N TRP A 132 32.13 -9.57 2.69
CA TRP A 132 31.55 -10.56 1.79
C TRP A 132 32.26 -10.52 0.43
N SER A 133 32.34 -11.65 -0.24
CA SER A 133 32.89 -11.72 -1.60
C SER A 133 31.93 -11.11 -2.63
N SER A 134 32.45 -10.72 -3.77
CA SER A 134 31.63 -10.24 -4.90
C SER A 134 30.63 -11.30 -5.39
N ASP A 135 31.00 -12.59 -5.29
CA ASP A 135 30.12 -13.69 -5.70
C ASP A 135 28.96 -13.90 -4.73
N GLU A 136 29.18 -13.79 -3.40
CA GLU A 136 28.09 -13.83 -2.41
C GLU A 136 27.10 -12.71 -2.63
N LEU A 137 27.57 -11.47 -2.79
CA LEU A 137 26.70 -10.33 -3.07
C LEU A 137 25.92 -10.50 -4.37
N LYS A 138 26.58 -10.99 -5.43
CA LYS A 138 25.94 -11.25 -6.73
C LYS A 138 24.85 -12.32 -6.60
N GLN A 139 25.10 -13.41 -5.86
CA GLN A 139 24.11 -14.46 -5.64
C GLN A 139 22.92 -13.94 -4.83
N SER A 140 23.17 -13.14 -3.78
CA SER A 140 22.12 -12.52 -2.98
C SER A 140 21.23 -11.58 -3.82
N LEU A 141 21.82 -10.73 -4.65
CA LEU A 141 21.08 -9.89 -5.60
C LEU A 141 20.27 -10.72 -6.61
N GLN A 142 20.83 -11.82 -7.11
CA GLN A 142 20.10 -12.73 -8.00
C GLN A 142 18.91 -13.40 -7.30
N LEU A 143 19.08 -13.77 -6.03
CA LEU A 143 18.01 -14.34 -5.22
C LEU A 143 16.86 -13.33 -5.05
N VAL A 144 17.15 -12.08 -4.70
CA VAL A 144 16.13 -11.03 -4.58
C VAL A 144 15.41 -10.81 -5.91
N ARG A 145 16.14 -10.72 -7.03
CA ARG A 145 15.52 -10.55 -8.36
C ARG A 145 14.63 -11.73 -8.74
N GLY A 146 15.08 -12.94 -8.52
CA GLY A 146 14.37 -14.15 -8.96
C GLY A 146 13.20 -14.55 -8.08
N LEU A 147 13.34 -14.33 -6.77
CA LEU A 147 12.37 -14.84 -5.78
C LEU A 147 11.47 -13.75 -5.20
N MET A 148 12.03 -12.57 -4.89
CA MET A 148 11.24 -11.52 -4.23
C MET A 148 10.49 -10.65 -5.24
N VAL A 149 11.17 -10.12 -6.26
CA VAL A 149 10.56 -9.18 -7.24
C VAL A 149 9.21 -9.63 -7.82
N PRO A 150 8.95 -10.90 -8.15
CA PRO A 150 7.65 -11.32 -8.69
C PRO A 150 6.46 -10.97 -7.77
N ASN A 151 6.62 -11.07 -6.44
CA ASN A 151 5.54 -10.89 -5.46
C ASN A 151 5.74 -9.66 -4.56
N TRP A 152 6.86 -8.97 -4.66
CA TRP A 152 7.24 -7.87 -3.78
C TRP A 152 7.66 -6.65 -4.57
N ASP A 153 7.16 -5.47 -4.20
CA ASP A 153 7.77 -4.23 -4.63
C ASP A 153 9.12 -4.06 -3.94
N ILE A 154 10.13 -3.61 -4.68
CA ILE A 154 11.41 -3.26 -4.10
C ILE A 154 11.45 -1.76 -3.86
N HIS A 155 11.74 -1.36 -2.62
CA HIS A 155 11.94 0.03 -2.24
C HIS A 155 13.34 0.25 -1.67
N PRO A 156 14.03 1.34 -2.02
CA PRO A 156 15.13 1.79 -1.17
C PRO A 156 14.53 2.31 0.14
N GLU A 157 15.15 1.99 1.26
CA GLU A 157 14.85 2.64 2.53
C GLU A 157 15.89 3.71 2.79
N MET A 158 15.82 4.76 1.99
CA MET A 158 16.83 5.76 1.73
C MET A 158 18.18 5.16 1.33
N ILE A 159 19.30 5.82 1.64
CA ILE A 159 20.63 5.36 1.19
C ILE A 159 21.21 4.38 2.19
N THR A 160 21.21 4.71 3.48
CA THR A 160 21.92 3.93 4.51
C THR A 160 21.04 3.44 5.64
N HIS A 161 19.86 4.03 5.83
CA HIS A 161 19.01 3.91 7.01
C HIS A 161 19.65 4.49 8.29
N THR A 162 20.93 4.83 8.28
CA THR A 162 21.67 5.39 9.43
C THR A 162 22.19 6.80 9.11
N ARG A 163 23.43 6.91 8.67
CA ARG A 163 24.11 8.19 8.43
C ARG A 163 23.66 8.84 7.12
N VAL A 164 23.43 10.14 7.16
CA VAL A 164 23.21 10.91 5.93
C VAL A 164 24.47 10.91 5.07
N ILE A 165 24.32 10.67 3.79
CA ILE A 165 25.40 10.67 2.79
C ILE A 165 25.48 12.05 2.12
N ASP A 166 26.67 12.60 2.03
CA ASP A 166 26.96 13.64 1.04
C ASP A 166 26.99 12.97 -0.35
N ILE A 167 25.93 13.18 -1.13
CA ILE A 167 25.76 12.51 -2.44
C ILE A 167 26.80 12.95 -3.49
N LYS A 168 27.56 14.05 -3.26
CA LYS A 168 28.64 14.48 -4.16
C LYS A 168 29.90 13.64 -3.95
N THR A 169 30.18 13.27 -2.72
CA THR A 169 31.38 12.51 -2.35
C THR A 169 31.09 11.03 -2.13
N GLY A 170 29.83 10.65 -1.89
CA GLY A 170 29.41 9.31 -1.51
C GLY A 170 29.86 8.93 -0.08
N ARG A 171 30.20 9.89 0.76
CA ARG A 171 30.68 9.66 2.13
C ARG A 171 29.62 10.00 3.16
N PRO A 172 29.53 9.28 4.27
CA PRO A 172 28.69 9.69 5.39
C PRO A 172 29.23 10.96 6.03
N LEU A 173 28.33 11.78 6.59
CA LEU A 173 28.73 12.93 7.38
C LEU A 173 29.57 12.48 8.59
N GLU A 174 30.65 13.21 8.90
CA GLU A 174 31.68 12.75 9.85
C GLU A 174 31.17 12.57 11.29
N VAL A 175 30.33 13.49 11.76
CA VAL A 175 29.83 13.49 13.13
C VAL A 175 28.52 12.70 13.22
N ALA A 176 28.39 11.77 14.19
CA ALA A 176 27.15 11.08 14.48
C ALA A 176 26.35 11.86 15.54
N ASN A 177 25.19 12.35 15.15
CA ASN A 177 24.20 12.96 16.05
C ASN A 177 22.84 12.95 15.35
N ASP A 178 21.78 13.37 16.03
CA ASP A 178 20.43 13.42 15.47
C ASP A 178 20.39 14.11 14.10
N ALA A 179 21.12 15.21 13.91
CA ALA A 179 21.09 15.99 12.67
C ALA A 179 21.76 15.30 11.46
N THR A 180 22.56 14.28 11.69
CA THR A 180 23.32 13.56 10.65
C THR A 180 22.78 12.16 10.36
N MET A 181 21.63 11.81 10.93
CA MET A 181 20.95 10.52 10.71
C MET A 181 19.83 10.67 9.70
N GLU A 182 19.69 9.69 8.82
CA GLU A 182 18.59 9.67 7.83
C GLU A 182 17.21 9.67 8.49
N ASN A 183 17.07 9.03 9.67
CA ASN A 183 15.83 9.00 10.45
C ASN A 183 15.30 10.40 10.81
N SER A 184 16.11 11.43 10.75
CA SER A 184 15.72 12.81 11.06
C SER A 184 16.03 13.81 9.93
N PHE A 185 16.48 13.31 8.77
CA PHE A 185 16.78 14.14 7.60
C PHE A 185 15.50 14.61 6.87
N PRO A 186 15.45 15.83 6.35
CA PRO A 186 16.38 16.94 6.60
C PRO A 186 16.08 17.66 7.91
N GLN A 187 17.12 18.30 8.49
CA GLN A 187 16.97 19.08 9.74
C GLN A 187 16.46 20.50 9.52
N HIS A 188 16.51 21.00 8.30
CA HIS A 188 16.04 22.31 7.89
C HIS A 188 15.23 22.21 6.60
N ASP A 189 14.61 23.29 6.22
CA ASP A 189 13.90 23.35 4.95
C ASP A 189 14.90 23.27 3.79
N ILE A 190 14.69 22.29 2.89
CA ILE A 190 15.48 22.11 1.66
C ILE A 190 14.57 22.19 0.45
N SER A 191 15.14 22.41 -0.73
CA SER A 191 14.38 22.43 -1.97
C SER A 191 13.85 21.04 -2.33
N VAL A 192 12.81 21.00 -3.15
CA VAL A 192 12.30 19.75 -3.72
C VAL A 192 13.40 19.03 -4.50
N ASP A 193 14.20 19.78 -5.28
CA ASP A 193 15.26 19.21 -6.10
C ASP A 193 16.39 18.58 -5.27
N GLU A 194 16.76 19.20 -4.14
CA GLU A 194 17.74 18.61 -3.22
C GLU A 194 17.23 17.29 -2.62
N LEU A 195 15.96 17.27 -2.18
CA LEU A 195 15.35 16.06 -1.65
C LEU A 195 15.20 14.98 -2.74
N ALA A 196 14.76 15.38 -3.93
CA ALA A 196 14.62 14.47 -5.07
C ALA A 196 15.97 13.88 -5.50
N ASN A 197 17.05 14.68 -5.51
CA ASN A 197 18.39 14.20 -5.82
C ASN A 197 18.89 13.18 -4.79
N TYR A 198 18.58 13.38 -3.50
CA TYR A 198 18.92 12.42 -2.45
C TYR A 198 18.20 11.08 -2.64
N VAL A 199 16.89 11.12 -2.89
CA VAL A 199 16.07 9.94 -3.19
C VAL A 199 16.54 9.26 -4.48
N ALA A 200 16.78 10.03 -5.54
CA ALA A 200 17.26 9.50 -6.82
C ALA A 200 18.62 8.82 -6.72
N TYR A 201 19.49 9.28 -5.81
CA TYR A 201 20.77 8.62 -5.56
C TYR A 201 20.58 7.19 -5.05
N ALA A 202 19.69 6.97 -4.08
CA ALA A 202 19.33 5.63 -3.60
C ALA A 202 18.75 4.75 -4.73
N LEU A 203 17.81 5.30 -5.51
CA LEU A 203 17.17 4.59 -6.62
C LEU A 203 18.15 4.18 -7.72
N ARG A 204 19.12 5.04 -8.07
CA ARG A 204 20.15 4.73 -9.09
C ARG A 204 21.04 3.56 -8.66
N ILE A 205 21.36 3.42 -7.38
CA ILE A 205 22.11 2.27 -6.87
C ILE A 205 21.31 0.98 -7.07
N LEU A 206 20.03 0.97 -6.72
CA LEU A 206 19.18 -0.20 -6.95
C LEU A 206 19.00 -0.50 -8.44
N LYS A 207 18.91 0.54 -9.29
CA LYS A 207 18.90 0.37 -10.74
C LYS A 207 20.21 -0.27 -11.27
N ASN A 208 21.38 0.12 -10.74
CA ASN A 208 22.64 -0.51 -11.05
C ASN A 208 22.68 -2.00 -10.63
N CYS A 209 21.93 -2.35 -9.58
CA CYS A 209 21.73 -3.72 -9.13
C CYS A 209 20.62 -4.46 -9.91
N GLU A 210 20.05 -3.86 -10.97
CA GLU A 210 18.95 -4.43 -11.76
C GLU A 210 17.68 -4.74 -10.92
N LEU A 211 17.42 -3.96 -9.88
CA LEU A 211 16.24 -4.07 -9.03
C LEU A 211 15.21 -3.01 -9.45
N PRO A 212 14.01 -3.40 -9.91
CA PRO A 212 12.97 -2.45 -10.32
C PRO A 212 12.35 -1.78 -9.07
N CYS A 213 12.18 -0.45 -9.13
CA CYS A 213 11.53 0.30 -8.06
C CYS A 213 10.50 1.28 -8.63
N GLU A 214 9.28 1.22 -8.11
CA GLU A 214 8.22 2.19 -8.43
C GLU A 214 7.88 3.09 -7.23
N GLY A 215 8.57 2.88 -6.10
CA GLY A 215 8.34 3.60 -4.87
C GLY A 215 9.55 3.62 -3.95
N ILE A 216 9.36 4.25 -2.79
CA ILE A 216 10.37 4.34 -1.74
C ILE A 216 9.78 4.08 -0.35
N THR A 217 10.64 3.75 0.60
CA THR A 217 10.34 3.76 2.05
C THR A 217 11.18 4.84 2.73
N THR A 218 10.61 5.50 3.72
CA THR A 218 11.32 6.51 4.50
C THR A 218 11.64 5.96 5.90
N PRO A 219 12.91 5.97 6.35
CA PRO A 219 13.26 5.54 7.69
C PRO A 219 12.76 6.56 8.74
N GLY A 220 12.08 6.08 9.76
CA GLY A 220 11.64 6.88 10.91
C GLY A 220 11.07 8.26 10.57
N GLY A 221 11.72 9.31 11.04
CA GLY A 221 11.32 10.71 10.84
C GLY A 221 11.76 11.35 9.52
N PHE A 222 12.38 10.62 8.58
CA PHE A 222 12.80 11.16 7.28
C PHE A 222 11.67 11.95 6.60
N GLY A 223 11.96 13.14 6.08
CA GLY A 223 10.98 13.99 5.40
C GLY A 223 9.93 14.66 6.29
N THR A 224 9.94 14.42 7.62
CA THR A 224 8.90 14.95 8.52
C THR A 224 8.84 16.48 8.55
N ARG A 225 9.97 17.15 8.32
CA ARG A 225 10.07 18.64 8.30
C ARG A 225 9.71 19.25 6.95
N VAL A 226 9.59 18.43 5.91
CA VAL A 226 9.29 18.83 4.52
C VAL A 226 8.18 17.97 3.91
N LYS A 227 7.12 17.74 4.69
CA LYS A 227 6.01 16.81 4.32
C LYS A 227 5.32 17.19 3.02
N ASP A 228 5.18 18.48 2.76
CA ASP A 228 4.60 19.03 1.54
C ASP A 228 5.48 18.85 0.30
N LYS A 229 6.79 18.75 0.50
CA LYS A 229 7.79 18.55 -0.57
C LYS A 229 8.06 17.07 -0.86
N LEU A 230 7.86 16.20 0.12
CA LEU A 230 8.18 14.78 0.01
C LEU A 230 7.48 14.08 -1.17
N PRO A 231 6.15 14.18 -1.35
CA PRO A 231 5.50 13.54 -2.49
C PRO A 231 6.00 14.06 -3.84
N ILE A 232 6.34 15.35 -3.92
CA ILE A 232 6.89 15.97 -5.14
C ILE A 232 8.29 15.41 -5.44
N ALA A 233 9.14 15.34 -4.43
CA ALA A 233 10.49 14.80 -4.57
C ALA A 233 10.49 13.31 -4.93
N VAL A 234 9.62 12.52 -4.33
CA VAL A 234 9.41 11.11 -4.68
C VAL A 234 8.98 10.98 -6.14
N HIS A 235 7.99 11.80 -6.55
CA HIS A 235 7.52 11.81 -7.93
C HIS A 235 8.66 12.06 -8.93
N GLN A 236 9.43 13.14 -8.71
CA GLN A 236 10.56 13.48 -9.56
C GLN A 236 11.60 12.36 -9.62
N ALA A 237 12.04 11.87 -8.47
CA ALA A 237 13.10 10.88 -8.37
C ALA A 237 12.73 9.54 -9.02
N VAL A 238 11.54 9.01 -8.72
CA VAL A 238 11.11 7.71 -9.26
C VAL A 238 10.86 7.78 -10.76
N ARG A 239 10.24 8.85 -11.25
CA ARG A 239 10.06 9.04 -12.69
C ARG A 239 11.37 9.26 -13.43
N GLU A 240 12.30 10.03 -12.88
CA GLU A 240 13.62 10.26 -13.47
C GLU A 240 14.38 8.94 -13.63
N VAL A 241 14.42 8.13 -12.57
CA VAL A 241 15.26 6.93 -12.54
C VAL A 241 14.61 5.73 -13.23
N PHE A 242 13.33 5.48 -13.00
CA PHE A 242 12.62 4.28 -13.46
C PHE A 242 11.52 4.53 -14.49
N GLY A 243 11.08 5.78 -14.70
CA GLY A 243 10.00 6.10 -15.62
C GLY A 243 8.63 5.61 -15.17
N SER A 244 8.44 5.33 -13.87
CA SER A 244 7.17 4.83 -13.34
C SER A 244 6.02 5.79 -13.64
N GLU A 245 4.88 5.26 -14.10
CA GLU A 245 3.68 6.03 -14.35
C GLU A 245 3.05 6.55 -13.06
N LEU A 246 3.09 5.75 -11.99
CA LEU A 246 2.47 6.05 -10.72
C LEU A 246 3.44 5.81 -9.55
N PRO A 247 4.34 6.79 -9.26
CA PRO A 247 5.21 6.71 -8.09
C PRO A 247 4.43 6.58 -6.79
N HIS A 248 4.98 5.81 -5.85
CA HIS A 248 4.38 5.66 -4.52
C HIS A 248 5.43 5.66 -3.41
N TYR A 249 4.97 5.81 -2.17
CA TYR A 249 5.86 5.72 -1.02
C TYR A 249 5.14 5.20 0.24
N PHE A 250 5.92 4.64 1.14
CA PHE A 250 5.52 4.30 2.49
C PHE A 250 6.24 5.21 3.51
N LYS A 251 5.47 5.79 4.43
CA LYS A 251 5.99 6.62 5.52
C LYS A 251 5.19 6.49 6.82
N TYR A 252 3.88 6.37 6.73
CA TYR A 252 2.99 6.52 7.88
C TYR A 252 2.39 5.19 8.31
N VAL A 253 2.17 5.08 9.62
CA VAL A 253 1.41 3.97 10.21
C VAL A 253 0.08 4.53 10.71
N ALA A 254 -1.02 4.04 10.16
CA ALA A 254 -2.36 4.37 10.62
C ALA A 254 -2.70 3.56 11.88
N SER A 255 -3.19 4.23 12.90
CA SER A 255 -3.49 3.65 14.21
C SER A 255 -4.95 3.85 14.61
N GLY A 256 -5.45 3.01 15.50
CA GLY A 256 -6.81 3.13 16.04
C GLY A 256 -7.88 3.17 14.95
N GLU A 257 -8.70 4.23 14.96
CA GLU A 257 -9.79 4.43 14.01
C GLU A 257 -9.40 5.15 12.71
N GLU A 258 -8.12 5.50 12.53
CA GLU A 258 -7.64 6.14 11.30
C GLU A 258 -7.88 5.24 10.09
N SER A 259 -8.23 5.86 8.96
CA SER A 259 -8.34 5.15 7.68
C SER A 259 -6.99 4.65 7.22
N THR A 260 -6.95 3.40 6.77
CA THR A 260 -5.77 2.76 6.17
C THR A 260 -5.78 2.83 4.64
N GLU A 261 -6.73 3.56 4.05
CA GLU A 261 -6.80 3.75 2.61
C GLU A 261 -5.60 4.56 2.08
N PRO A 262 -5.05 4.18 0.93
CA PRO A 262 -4.04 4.99 0.24
C PRO A 262 -4.50 6.42 -0.02
N LYS A 263 -3.57 7.37 0.04
CA LYS A 263 -3.83 8.79 -0.20
C LYS A 263 -3.25 9.22 -1.52
N LEU A 264 -4.06 9.94 -2.30
CA LEU A 264 -3.62 10.58 -3.53
C LEU A 264 -2.99 11.94 -3.19
N GLU A 265 -1.74 12.12 -3.57
CA GLU A 265 -1.01 13.37 -3.34
C GLU A 265 -0.53 13.92 -4.69
N PHE A 266 -1.02 15.09 -5.07
CA PHE A 266 -0.72 15.72 -6.35
C PHE A 266 0.54 16.59 -6.26
N VAL A 267 1.44 16.44 -7.23
CA VAL A 267 2.64 17.27 -7.41
C VAL A 267 2.26 18.71 -7.80
N ALA A 268 1.17 18.83 -8.57
CA ALA A 268 0.52 20.10 -8.87
C ALA A 268 -0.96 20.00 -8.52
N LYS A 269 -1.64 21.14 -8.40
CA LYS A 269 -3.11 21.18 -8.18
C LYS A 269 -3.86 20.80 -9.46
N THR A 270 -3.75 19.54 -9.86
CA THR A 270 -4.34 18.98 -11.08
C THR A 270 -4.82 17.56 -10.81
N ASN A 271 -5.75 17.06 -11.63
CA ASN A 271 -6.18 15.66 -11.63
C ASN A 271 -5.45 14.84 -12.71
N ASP A 272 -4.35 15.35 -13.22
CA ASP A 272 -3.51 14.61 -14.17
C ASP A 272 -2.74 13.52 -13.44
N VAL A 273 -2.94 12.26 -13.82
CA VAL A 273 -2.25 11.08 -13.25
C VAL A 273 -0.73 11.22 -13.35
N SER A 274 -0.23 11.88 -14.41
CA SER A 274 1.22 12.13 -14.54
C SER A 274 1.80 13.03 -13.45
N GLN A 275 0.96 13.64 -12.64
CA GLN A 275 1.29 14.54 -11.53
C GLN A 275 0.91 13.93 -10.16
N LEU A 276 0.72 12.63 -10.07
CA LEU A 276 0.25 11.94 -8.88
C LEU A 276 1.32 11.09 -8.22
N THR A 277 1.38 11.15 -6.90
CA THR A 277 2.13 10.23 -6.05
C THR A 277 1.16 9.56 -5.06
N MET A 278 1.29 8.26 -4.88
CA MET A 278 0.48 7.53 -3.92
C MET A 278 1.21 7.38 -2.59
N ASN A 279 0.55 7.74 -1.50
CA ASN A 279 1.01 7.50 -0.13
C ASN A 279 0.24 6.31 0.43
N ILE A 280 0.93 5.21 0.73
CA ILE A 280 0.31 3.96 1.17
C ILE A 280 0.74 3.71 2.61
N PRO A 281 -0.15 3.90 3.61
CA PRO A 281 0.19 3.69 5.00
C PRO A 281 0.26 2.20 5.36
N ALA A 282 1.12 1.85 6.33
CA ALA A 282 0.94 0.62 7.08
C ALA A 282 -0.26 0.73 8.03
N ALA A 283 -0.82 -0.39 8.41
CA ALA A 283 -2.02 -0.46 9.24
C ALA A 283 -1.76 -1.06 10.63
N THR A 284 -0.53 -1.54 10.86
CA THR A 284 -0.10 -2.17 12.13
C THR A 284 1.25 -1.63 12.58
N GLY A 285 1.58 -1.81 13.86
CA GLY A 285 2.96 -1.74 14.32
C GLY A 285 3.76 -2.97 13.89
N ASP A 286 5.07 -3.00 14.24
CA ASP A 286 5.87 -4.21 14.16
C ASP A 286 5.76 -5.00 15.46
N TRP A 287 5.22 -6.20 15.37
CA TRP A 287 5.01 -7.10 16.52
C TRP A 287 5.61 -8.49 16.27
N PHE A 288 6.55 -8.63 15.31
CA PHE A 288 7.25 -9.89 15.03
C PHE A 288 8.68 -9.94 15.59
N GLY A 289 9.10 -8.96 16.38
CA GLY A 289 10.43 -8.96 16.98
C GLY A 289 11.15 -7.62 16.92
N GLY A 290 10.51 -6.61 16.36
CA GLY A 290 11.01 -5.24 16.27
C GLY A 290 12.12 -5.05 15.23
N TRP A 291 12.56 -3.81 15.08
CA TRP A 291 13.52 -3.39 14.06
C TRP A 291 14.93 -4.00 14.25
N ASP A 292 15.30 -4.39 15.47
CA ASP A 292 16.61 -4.97 15.78
C ASP A 292 16.56 -6.49 16.02
N GLY A 293 15.37 -7.08 16.12
CA GLY A 293 15.16 -8.50 16.32
C GLY A 293 15.26 -8.97 17.77
N ASP A 294 15.34 -8.03 18.73
CA ASP A 294 15.52 -8.33 20.17
C ASP A 294 14.23 -8.06 21.00
N GLU A 295 13.14 -7.68 20.33
CA GLU A 295 11.85 -7.52 20.99
C GLU A 295 11.11 -8.85 21.06
N ARG A 296 10.36 -9.05 22.14
CA ARG A 296 9.50 -10.23 22.28
C ARG A 296 8.36 -10.13 21.25
N PRO A 297 8.19 -11.10 20.35
CA PRO A 297 7.06 -11.12 19.42
C PRO A 297 5.71 -11.14 20.14
N GLN A 298 4.73 -10.45 19.56
CA GLN A 298 3.34 -10.35 20.02
C GLN A 298 2.38 -10.59 18.83
N PRO A 299 2.40 -11.77 18.19
CA PRO A 299 1.66 -12.04 16.97
C PRO A 299 0.14 -11.92 17.14
N GLU A 300 -0.38 -12.11 18.35
CA GLU A 300 -1.80 -11.96 18.66
C GLU A 300 -2.32 -10.52 18.48
N LEU A 301 -1.43 -9.51 18.45
CA LEU A 301 -1.81 -8.15 18.11
C LEU A 301 -2.16 -8.00 16.62
N TYR A 302 -1.55 -8.82 15.75
CA TYR A 302 -1.99 -8.91 14.35
C TYR A 302 -3.26 -9.73 14.22
N ALA A 303 -3.24 -10.99 14.67
CA ALA A 303 -4.38 -11.88 14.71
C ALA A 303 -4.18 -13.01 15.73
N SER A 304 -5.24 -13.38 16.45
CA SER A 304 -5.27 -14.61 17.27
C SER A 304 -5.25 -15.85 16.39
N ASP A 305 -4.90 -17.02 16.95
CA ASP A 305 -4.76 -18.29 16.22
C ASP A 305 -6.04 -18.73 15.48
N ASP A 306 -7.20 -18.31 15.96
CA ASP A 306 -8.51 -18.54 15.33
C ASP A 306 -8.95 -17.33 14.47
N ALA A 307 -8.12 -16.31 14.34
CA ALA A 307 -8.42 -15.04 13.68
C ALA A 307 -9.72 -14.37 14.18
N SER A 308 -10.09 -14.56 15.45
CA SER A 308 -11.30 -13.93 16.04
C SER A 308 -11.06 -12.50 16.51
N ARG A 309 -9.81 -12.09 16.71
CA ARG A 309 -9.39 -10.77 17.19
C ARG A 309 -8.01 -10.40 16.67
N GLY A 310 -7.65 -9.14 16.81
CA GLY A 310 -6.39 -8.56 16.40
C GLY A 310 -6.58 -7.51 15.32
N ARG A 311 -5.58 -6.66 15.13
CA ARG A 311 -5.67 -5.50 14.24
C ARG A 311 -6.02 -5.85 12.80
N MET A 312 -5.46 -6.93 12.26
CA MET A 312 -5.78 -7.37 10.91
C MET A 312 -7.24 -7.80 10.78
N VAL A 313 -7.77 -8.48 11.79
CA VAL A 313 -9.19 -8.91 11.83
C VAL A 313 -10.11 -7.69 11.83
N GLU A 314 -9.85 -6.71 12.71
CA GLU A 314 -10.64 -5.46 12.77
C GLU A 314 -10.67 -4.74 11.41
N LEU A 315 -9.53 -4.63 10.73
CA LEU A 315 -9.43 -3.97 9.43
C LEU A 315 -10.19 -4.72 8.35
N ILE A 316 -10.08 -6.04 8.31
CA ILE A 316 -10.81 -6.88 7.35
C ILE A 316 -12.33 -6.74 7.55
N GLU A 317 -12.80 -6.83 8.81
CA GLU A 317 -14.22 -6.69 9.14
C GLU A 317 -14.76 -5.27 8.83
N ARG A 318 -13.93 -4.24 8.99
CA ARG A 318 -14.24 -2.86 8.60
C ARG A 318 -14.07 -2.58 7.09
N ARG A 319 -13.67 -3.58 6.31
CA ARG A 319 -13.34 -3.46 4.88
C ARG A 319 -12.33 -2.36 4.60
N GLN A 320 -11.28 -2.28 5.41
CA GLN A 320 -10.15 -1.37 5.22
C GLN A 320 -8.94 -2.15 4.70
N PRO A 321 -8.10 -1.58 3.83
CA PRO A 321 -6.83 -2.20 3.45
C PRO A 321 -6.03 -2.60 4.68
N ALA A 322 -5.60 -3.85 4.75
CA ALA A 322 -4.93 -4.39 5.93
C ALA A 322 -3.45 -4.69 5.61
N VAL A 323 -2.61 -3.66 5.79
CA VAL A 323 -1.18 -3.67 5.46
C VAL A 323 -0.38 -3.90 6.74
N MET A 324 0.21 -5.08 6.89
CA MET A 324 1.11 -5.39 8.01
C MET A 324 2.46 -4.71 7.84
N LEU A 325 3.08 -4.33 8.95
CA LEU A 325 4.46 -3.82 9.02
C LEU A 325 5.32 -4.76 9.84
N CYS A 326 6.52 -5.01 9.38
CA CYS A 326 7.59 -5.57 10.20
C CYS A 326 8.97 -5.10 9.70
N HIS A 327 10.01 -5.47 10.45
CA HIS A 327 11.39 -5.29 10.06
C HIS A 327 12.07 -6.65 9.87
N TRP A 328 12.98 -6.71 8.91
CA TRP A 328 13.66 -7.96 8.53
C TRP A 328 14.44 -8.61 9.68
N PRO A 329 15.21 -7.86 10.53
CA PRO A 329 15.84 -8.44 11.69
C PRO A 329 14.86 -9.09 12.67
N GLY A 330 13.66 -8.53 12.85
CA GLY A 330 12.59 -9.09 13.69
C GLY A 330 12.11 -10.45 13.21
N LEU A 331 11.92 -10.63 11.90
CA LEU A 331 11.56 -11.92 11.34
C LEU A 331 12.66 -12.98 11.54
N TYR A 332 13.93 -12.57 11.40
CA TYR A 332 15.07 -13.46 11.58
C TYR A 332 15.36 -13.77 13.06
N SER A 333 15.06 -12.83 13.99
CA SER A 333 15.23 -12.98 15.45
C SER A 333 16.57 -13.59 15.81
N HIS A 334 17.66 -13.00 15.36
CA HIS A 334 19.06 -13.45 15.59
C HIS A 334 19.33 -14.91 15.24
N GLY A 335 18.60 -15.46 14.26
CA GLY A 335 18.75 -16.83 13.80
C GLY A 335 17.77 -17.83 14.42
N THR A 336 17.00 -17.45 15.45
CA THR A 336 15.94 -18.31 16.01
C THR A 336 14.72 -18.41 15.07
N ARG A 337 14.56 -17.43 14.18
CA ARG A 337 13.43 -17.30 13.23
C ARG A 337 12.06 -17.22 13.91
N GLN A 338 12.02 -16.85 15.19
CA GLN A 338 10.77 -16.82 15.94
C GLN A 338 9.75 -15.88 15.31
N GLY A 339 10.17 -14.67 14.89
CA GLY A 339 9.29 -13.75 14.20
C GLY A 339 8.69 -14.32 12.91
N PHE A 340 9.47 -15.09 12.14
CA PHE A 340 8.95 -15.76 10.95
C PHE A 340 7.98 -16.92 11.26
N LEU A 341 8.24 -17.68 12.34
CA LEU A 341 7.29 -18.71 12.80
C LEU A 341 5.96 -18.08 13.22
N ASP A 342 6.01 -16.97 13.93
CA ASP A 342 4.82 -16.22 14.34
C ASP A 342 4.11 -15.59 13.14
N PHE A 343 4.84 -15.07 12.15
CA PHE A 343 4.27 -14.61 10.89
C PHE A 343 3.50 -15.74 10.16
N LYS A 344 4.08 -16.94 10.07
CA LYS A 344 3.41 -18.10 9.47
C LYS A 344 2.08 -18.40 10.19
N ARG A 345 2.05 -18.34 11.53
CA ARG A 345 0.82 -18.53 12.33
C ARG A 345 -0.25 -17.51 11.98
N VAL A 346 0.12 -16.22 11.96
CA VAL A 346 -0.80 -15.12 11.65
C VAL A 346 -1.38 -15.29 10.23
N VAL A 347 -0.54 -15.51 9.22
CA VAL A 347 -1.01 -15.69 7.84
C VAL A 347 -1.91 -16.90 7.70
N THR A 348 -1.56 -18.03 8.34
CA THR A 348 -2.37 -19.25 8.33
C THR A 348 -3.74 -19.02 8.98
N ALA A 349 -3.80 -18.32 10.12
CA ALA A 349 -5.05 -17.99 10.80
C ALA A 349 -5.94 -17.08 9.93
N LEU A 350 -5.36 -16.02 9.34
CA LEU A 350 -6.08 -15.12 8.44
C LEU A 350 -6.58 -15.85 7.20
N HIS A 351 -5.75 -16.71 6.60
CA HIS A 351 -6.14 -17.50 5.43
C HIS A 351 -7.30 -18.46 5.76
N GLY A 352 -7.22 -19.15 6.89
CA GLY A 352 -8.25 -20.09 7.33
C GLY A 352 -9.63 -19.43 7.46
N ARG A 353 -9.70 -18.21 7.99
CA ARG A 353 -10.98 -17.51 8.21
C ARG A 353 -11.41 -16.62 7.05
N PHE A 354 -10.46 -15.91 6.41
CA PHE A 354 -10.77 -14.79 5.52
C PHE A 354 -10.31 -14.97 4.07
N SER A 355 -9.82 -16.15 3.64
CA SER A 355 -9.31 -16.38 2.28
C SER A 355 -10.27 -16.00 1.16
N LYS A 356 -11.58 -16.12 1.40
CA LYS A 356 -12.63 -15.71 0.44
C LYS A 356 -12.91 -14.21 0.42
N GLN A 357 -12.52 -13.49 1.47
CA GLN A 357 -12.82 -12.06 1.69
C GLN A 357 -11.61 -11.16 1.47
N THR A 358 -10.42 -11.73 1.29
CA THR A 358 -9.16 -11.01 1.22
C THR A 358 -8.36 -11.34 -0.04
N LEU A 359 -7.46 -10.45 -0.43
CA LEU A 359 -6.57 -10.61 -1.58
C LEU A 359 -5.19 -10.01 -1.26
N TRP A 360 -4.13 -10.80 -1.35
CA TRP A 360 -2.77 -10.30 -1.21
C TRP A 360 -2.35 -9.49 -2.43
N MET A 361 -1.82 -8.30 -2.20
CA MET A 361 -1.42 -7.35 -3.23
C MET A 361 -0.08 -6.68 -2.87
N LYS A 362 0.70 -6.30 -3.89
CA LYS A 362 1.83 -5.40 -3.73
C LYS A 362 1.34 -3.99 -3.36
N LEU A 363 2.19 -3.15 -2.79
CA LEU A 363 1.82 -1.75 -2.54
C LEU A 363 1.52 -1.00 -3.84
N SER A 364 2.30 -1.24 -4.90
CA SER A 364 2.05 -0.67 -6.24
C SER A 364 0.67 -1.05 -6.79
N GLU A 365 0.26 -2.32 -6.62
CA GLU A 365 -1.05 -2.81 -7.04
C GLU A 365 -2.18 -2.11 -6.26
N ILE A 366 -2.02 -1.97 -4.92
CA ILE A 366 -2.98 -1.26 -4.05
C ILE A 366 -3.04 0.22 -4.44
N GLY A 367 -1.90 0.88 -4.60
CA GLY A 367 -1.84 2.29 -4.99
C GLY A 367 -2.51 2.55 -6.33
N ARG A 368 -2.23 1.71 -7.34
CA ARG A 368 -2.86 1.80 -8.67
C ARG A 368 -4.38 1.61 -8.61
N TYR A 369 -4.84 0.65 -7.80
CA TYR A 369 -6.27 0.42 -7.63
C TYR A 369 -6.97 1.63 -7.03
N TRP A 370 -6.39 2.23 -5.98
CA TRP A 370 -6.96 3.43 -5.35
C TRP A 370 -6.93 4.64 -6.27
N ALA A 371 -5.86 4.85 -7.03
CA ALA A 371 -5.81 5.90 -8.03
C ALA A 371 -6.91 5.72 -9.10
N ALA A 372 -7.09 4.50 -9.60
CA ALA A 372 -8.16 4.18 -10.54
C ALA A 372 -9.55 4.39 -9.93
N ARG A 373 -9.78 3.92 -8.69
CA ARG A 373 -11.05 4.08 -7.97
C ARG A 373 -11.46 5.54 -7.80
N GLU A 374 -10.51 6.39 -7.39
CA GLU A 374 -10.79 7.79 -7.06
C GLU A 374 -10.89 8.71 -8.30
N LEU A 375 -10.17 8.36 -9.37
CA LEU A 375 -10.06 9.24 -10.54
C LEU A 375 -10.93 8.82 -11.71
N THR A 376 -11.38 7.56 -11.78
CA THR A 376 -12.27 7.09 -12.85
C THR A 376 -13.66 7.69 -12.71
N ARG A 377 -14.14 8.29 -13.78
CA ARG A 377 -15.51 8.84 -13.85
C ARG A 377 -16.44 7.78 -14.41
N LEU A 378 -17.50 7.49 -13.65
CA LEU A 378 -18.54 6.55 -14.03
C LEU A 378 -19.87 7.30 -14.22
N SER A 379 -20.56 7.01 -15.31
CA SER A 379 -21.91 7.54 -15.55
C SER A 379 -22.81 6.46 -16.13
N ALA A 380 -24.01 6.30 -15.55
CA ALA A 380 -24.99 5.34 -16.01
C ALA A 380 -26.01 6.00 -16.93
N ALA A 381 -26.32 5.36 -18.05
CA ALA A 381 -27.43 5.71 -18.92
C ALA A 381 -28.64 4.82 -18.64
N GLU A 382 -29.83 5.31 -18.95
CA GLU A 382 -31.13 4.62 -18.72
C GLU A 382 -31.25 3.26 -19.48
N ASN A 383 -30.42 3.04 -20.50
CA ASN A 383 -30.41 1.86 -21.33
C ASN A 383 -29.48 0.72 -20.82
N GLY A 384 -29.00 0.80 -19.58
CA GLY A 384 -28.09 -0.21 -18.99
C GLY A 384 -26.62 -0.07 -19.44
N VAL A 385 -26.25 1.06 -20.04
CA VAL A 385 -24.85 1.35 -20.41
C VAL A 385 -24.21 2.19 -19.32
N VAL A 386 -23.05 1.72 -18.83
CA VAL A 386 -22.17 2.49 -17.93
C VAL A 386 -21.00 3.01 -18.76
N SER A 387 -20.92 4.33 -18.91
CA SER A 387 -19.77 4.98 -19.51
C SER A 387 -18.67 5.16 -18.47
N ILE A 388 -17.44 4.84 -18.86
CA ILE A 388 -16.24 4.82 -18.02
C ILE A 388 -15.19 5.72 -18.68
N ASP A 389 -14.67 6.67 -17.92
CA ASP A 389 -13.54 7.52 -18.33
C ASP A 389 -12.42 7.34 -17.30
N ALA A 390 -11.43 6.52 -17.63
CA ALA A 390 -10.37 6.08 -16.72
C ALA A 390 -9.03 6.73 -17.10
N PRO A 391 -8.44 7.57 -16.24
CA PRO A 391 -7.14 8.19 -16.54
C PRO A 391 -5.96 7.22 -16.41
N ILE A 392 -6.17 6.05 -15.79
CA ILE A 392 -5.15 5.02 -15.59
C ILE A 392 -5.78 3.63 -15.77
N SER A 393 -5.01 2.69 -16.33
CA SER A 393 -5.42 1.27 -16.38
C SER A 393 -5.27 0.60 -15.02
N CYS A 394 -6.14 -0.36 -14.72
CA CYS A 394 -6.12 -1.08 -13.45
C CYS A 394 -6.65 -2.51 -13.61
N ALA A 395 -5.91 -3.47 -13.06
CA ALA A 395 -6.38 -4.85 -12.98
C ALA A 395 -7.51 -5.02 -11.95
N ASP A 396 -8.39 -5.98 -12.17
CA ASP A 396 -9.44 -6.41 -11.24
C ASP A 396 -10.38 -5.28 -10.78
N PHE A 397 -10.59 -4.25 -11.61
CA PHE A 397 -11.50 -3.15 -11.29
C PHE A 397 -12.91 -3.67 -11.13
N THR A 398 -13.50 -3.44 -9.96
CA THR A 398 -14.76 -4.08 -9.57
C THR A 398 -15.82 -3.02 -9.29
N VAL A 399 -16.96 -3.15 -9.97
CA VAL A 399 -18.09 -2.23 -9.82
C VAL A 399 -19.37 -2.97 -9.45
N ARG A 400 -20.17 -2.39 -8.56
CA ARG A 400 -21.54 -2.81 -8.28
C ARG A 400 -22.49 -1.87 -8.98
N ILE A 401 -23.47 -2.45 -9.69
CA ILE A 401 -24.52 -1.72 -10.40
C ILE A 401 -25.86 -2.18 -9.85
N HIS A 402 -26.62 -1.26 -9.27
CA HIS A 402 -27.98 -1.53 -8.81
C HIS A 402 -28.95 -1.37 -9.99
N SER A 403 -29.04 -2.42 -10.81
CA SER A 403 -29.95 -2.52 -11.96
C SER A 403 -30.11 -3.98 -12.36
N ARG A 404 -31.22 -4.30 -12.98
CA ARG A 404 -31.43 -5.61 -13.61
C ARG A 404 -30.76 -5.62 -14.98
N CYS A 405 -29.69 -6.39 -15.10
CA CYS A 405 -29.11 -6.69 -16.40
C CYS A 405 -29.89 -7.80 -17.07
N THR A 406 -30.28 -7.58 -18.32
CA THR A 406 -31.06 -8.55 -19.11
C THR A 406 -30.18 -9.45 -19.98
N LYS A 407 -28.92 -9.08 -20.14
CA LYS A 407 -27.90 -9.79 -20.94
C LYS A 407 -26.61 -9.92 -20.16
N ALA A 408 -25.76 -10.87 -20.57
CA ALA A 408 -24.41 -10.97 -20.03
C ALA A 408 -23.63 -9.67 -20.31
N PRO A 409 -22.95 -9.10 -19.29
CA PRO A 409 -22.20 -7.85 -19.46
C PRO A 409 -21.04 -8.00 -20.43
N SER A 410 -20.73 -6.90 -21.12
CA SER A 410 -19.55 -6.79 -21.99
C SER A 410 -18.89 -5.44 -21.84
N LEU A 411 -17.54 -5.43 -21.79
CA LEU A 411 -16.71 -4.21 -21.75
C LEU A 411 -16.29 -3.85 -23.17
N HIS A 412 -16.57 -2.63 -23.60
CA HIS A 412 -16.22 -2.08 -24.90
C HIS A 412 -15.19 -0.96 -24.73
N ALA A 413 -13.98 -1.14 -25.31
CA ALA A 413 -12.91 -0.15 -25.27
C ALA A 413 -12.35 0.04 -26.70
N GLY A 414 -12.65 1.15 -27.35
CA GLY A 414 -12.33 1.34 -28.76
C GLY A 414 -12.88 0.19 -29.62
N PRO A 415 -12.04 -0.51 -30.39
CA PRO A 415 -12.46 -1.63 -31.23
C PRO A 415 -12.62 -2.95 -30.48
N THR A 416 -12.14 -3.02 -29.22
CA THR A 416 -12.10 -4.25 -28.43
C THR A 416 -13.40 -4.43 -27.65
N THR A 417 -13.94 -5.64 -27.68
CA THR A 417 -15.08 -6.06 -26.85
C THR A 417 -14.71 -7.29 -26.06
N THR A 418 -14.80 -7.21 -24.74
CA THR A 418 -14.56 -8.31 -23.80
C THR A 418 -15.87 -8.73 -23.16
N SER A 419 -16.31 -9.97 -23.39
CA SER A 419 -17.48 -10.54 -22.72
C SER A 419 -17.11 -10.98 -21.31
N LEU A 420 -17.97 -10.67 -20.33
CA LEU A 420 -17.79 -11.14 -18.96
C LEU A 420 -18.51 -12.48 -18.77
N HIS A 421 -17.92 -13.37 -17.97
CA HIS A 421 -18.46 -14.70 -17.67
C HIS A 421 -19.15 -14.69 -16.31
N GLN A 422 -20.33 -15.31 -16.22
CA GLN A 422 -21.05 -15.40 -14.95
C GLN A 422 -20.35 -16.38 -14.00
N VAL A 423 -20.24 -15.98 -12.74
CA VAL A 423 -19.80 -16.83 -11.63
C VAL A 423 -20.95 -17.10 -10.66
N ASN A 424 -20.85 -18.17 -9.88
CA ASN A 424 -21.94 -18.61 -9.00
C ASN A 424 -21.98 -17.87 -7.66
N SER A 425 -20.87 -17.24 -7.27
CA SER A 425 -20.77 -16.48 -6.02
C SER A 425 -19.77 -15.33 -6.13
N PRO A 426 -19.89 -14.29 -5.28
CA PRO A 426 -18.95 -13.16 -5.26
C PRO A 426 -17.50 -13.58 -5.00
N GLU A 427 -17.29 -14.66 -4.24
CA GLU A 427 -15.94 -15.18 -3.93
C GLU A 427 -15.21 -15.76 -5.16
N GLN A 428 -15.91 -15.97 -6.27
CA GLN A 428 -15.33 -16.47 -7.52
C GLN A 428 -14.97 -15.35 -8.51
N LEU A 429 -15.19 -14.08 -8.12
CA LEU A 429 -14.87 -12.93 -8.99
C LEU A 429 -13.37 -12.88 -9.31
N THR A 430 -13.10 -12.77 -10.60
CA THR A 430 -11.77 -12.55 -11.21
C THR A 430 -11.93 -11.61 -12.40
N ALA A 431 -10.84 -11.17 -13.02
CA ALA A 431 -10.94 -10.36 -14.22
C ALA A 431 -11.83 -11.00 -15.28
N ASN A 432 -12.68 -10.19 -15.91
CA ASN A 432 -13.65 -10.59 -16.94
C ASN A 432 -14.77 -11.53 -16.46
N THR A 433 -15.15 -11.43 -15.16
CA THR A 433 -16.30 -12.14 -14.61
C THR A 433 -17.32 -11.21 -13.98
N TYR A 434 -18.54 -11.71 -13.80
CA TYR A 434 -19.58 -11.03 -13.05
C TYR A 434 -20.40 -12.01 -12.22
N TRP A 435 -20.90 -11.51 -11.11
CA TRP A 435 -21.93 -12.14 -10.29
C TRP A 435 -23.19 -11.28 -10.30
N ALA A 436 -24.36 -11.91 -10.41
CA ALA A 436 -25.63 -11.22 -10.40
C ALA A 436 -26.62 -11.90 -9.44
N ASP A 437 -27.33 -11.09 -8.68
CA ASP A 437 -28.40 -11.49 -7.79
C ASP A 437 -29.58 -10.50 -7.91
N GLU A 438 -30.67 -10.74 -7.21
CA GLU A 438 -31.91 -9.97 -7.31
C GLU A 438 -31.70 -8.44 -7.29
N GLY A 439 -31.64 -7.82 -8.49
CA GLY A 439 -31.56 -6.39 -8.67
C GLY A 439 -30.19 -5.75 -8.58
N GLN A 440 -29.10 -6.54 -8.47
CA GLN A 440 -27.72 -6.05 -8.50
C GLN A 440 -26.82 -6.90 -9.39
N LEU A 441 -25.81 -6.27 -9.96
CA LEU A 441 -24.74 -6.88 -10.71
C LEU A 441 -23.40 -6.41 -10.11
N VAL A 442 -22.48 -7.33 -9.85
CA VAL A 442 -21.07 -7.04 -9.53
C VAL A 442 -20.21 -7.52 -10.68
N ALA A 443 -19.54 -6.62 -11.37
CA ALA A 443 -18.67 -6.90 -12.49
C ALA A 443 -17.21 -6.60 -12.12
N CYS A 444 -16.31 -7.55 -12.43
CA CYS A 444 -14.88 -7.43 -12.26
C CYS A 444 -14.20 -7.54 -13.62
N PHE A 445 -13.35 -6.58 -13.98
CA PHE A 445 -12.66 -6.53 -15.28
C PHE A 445 -11.37 -5.74 -15.18
N ASP A 446 -10.47 -5.98 -16.13
CA ASP A 446 -9.29 -5.13 -16.27
C ASP A 446 -9.72 -3.82 -16.92
N LEU A 447 -9.61 -2.72 -16.17
CA LEU A 447 -9.98 -1.38 -16.60
C LEU A 447 -8.96 -0.86 -17.60
N PRO A 448 -9.35 -0.60 -18.86
CA PRO A 448 -8.46 0.05 -19.81
C PRO A 448 -8.35 1.54 -19.54
N GLN A 449 -7.19 2.13 -19.83
CA GLN A 449 -7.05 3.59 -19.82
C GLN A 449 -7.86 4.22 -20.94
N GLY A 450 -8.50 5.37 -20.66
CA GLY A 450 -9.32 6.14 -21.58
C GLY A 450 -10.80 5.79 -21.49
N LEU A 451 -11.52 6.05 -22.59
CA LEU A 451 -12.96 5.85 -22.66
C LEU A 451 -13.33 4.40 -22.95
N SER A 452 -14.23 3.86 -22.14
CA SER A 452 -14.83 2.56 -22.33
C SER A 452 -16.29 2.52 -21.89
N GLN A 453 -17.00 1.43 -22.17
CA GLN A 453 -18.39 1.24 -21.79
C GLN A 453 -18.60 -0.19 -21.30
N LEU A 454 -19.25 -0.32 -20.14
CA LEU A 454 -19.80 -1.58 -19.69
C LEU A 454 -21.28 -1.64 -20.08
N ARG A 455 -21.66 -2.63 -20.88
CA ARG A 455 -23.02 -2.83 -21.39
C ARG A 455 -23.63 -4.07 -20.77
N CYS A 456 -24.82 -3.93 -20.19
CA CYS A 456 -25.58 -5.00 -19.53
C CYS A 456 -26.83 -5.38 -20.33
#